data_928656790309d5965df1408cb0cd42c4
#
_entry.id   928656790309d5965df1408cb0cd42c4
#
_cell.length_a   1.000
_cell.length_b   1.000
_cell.length_c   1.000
_cell.angle_alpha   90.00
_cell.angle_beta   90.00
_cell.angle_gamma   90.00
#
_symmetry.space_group_name_H-M   'P 1'
#
loop_
_entity.id
_entity.type
_entity.pdbx_description
1 polymer ?
#
loop_
_entity_poly.entity_id
_entity_poly.type
_entity_poly.pdbx_seq_one_letter_code
_entity_poly.pdbx_strand_id
1 'polypeptide(L)'
;MEHLIAYNPYKNGNKGSVSSQPLSVYDKTIAYPWMADLVAAIRGGNDELKKQLPFRCAHYYQFRDNRRSQKNAVPESFLFQTTIDVDDKEYVDKAIEKARELNCSDTIWNGALLHLEYSARKKLHIDIRMPIGMTIEETQRAYCEALGVPYDESCITPERMLFITDKASEIYRSPHWYEVLPQEELKRRRQAYLTRGLTIDGRQQQGTQPQPFNIQNSTLNKMFKTIDFRALTAITLFLLALLFSLPNLVIAMLLMLLISALLELIRMLGQRQPART
;
A
#
# COMPACT_ATOMS: atom_id res chain seq x y z
N MET A 1 -8.14 4.44 -17.21
CA MET A 1 -8.46 4.37 -15.78
C MET A 1 -8.57 5.78 -15.23
N GLU A 2 -9.50 6.01 -14.33
CA GLU A 2 -9.73 7.34 -13.74
C GLU A 2 -8.84 7.50 -12.50
N HIS A 3 -8.25 8.70 -12.35
CA HIS A 3 -7.42 9.06 -11.19
C HIS A 3 -8.04 10.28 -10.53
N LEU A 4 -8.53 10.12 -9.31
CA LEU A 4 -9.26 11.15 -8.56
C LEU A 4 -8.58 11.46 -7.24
N ILE A 5 -8.54 12.74 -6.91
CA ILE A 5 -7.93 13.29 -5.70
C ILE A 5 -8.90 14.22 -4.99
N ALA A 6 -9.01 14.14 -3.66
CA ALA A 6 -9.64 15.21 -2.89
C ALA A 6 -8.61 16.32 -2.67
N TYR A 7 -8.88 17.48 -3.24
CA TYR A 7 -7.95 18.57 -3.40
C TYR A 7 -8.49 19.89 -2.81
N ASN A 8 -7.59 20.69 -2.27
CA ASN A 8 -7.86 22.06 -1.85
C ASN A 8 -6.66 22.97 -2.19
N PRO A 9 -6.87 24.10 -2.93
CA PRO A 9 -5.81 25.06 -3.25
C PRO A 9 -5.26 25.83 -2.04
N TYR A 10 -5.87 25.76 -0.93
CA TYR A 10 -5.65 26.33 0.39
C TYR A 10 -5.38 27.84 0.43
N LYS A 11 -4.16 28.34 0.28
CA LYS A 11 -3.78 29.77 0.31
C LYS A 11 -4.46 30.57 1.45
N ASN A 12 -4.35 30.09 2.69
CA ASN A 12 -5.01 30.65 3.88
C ASN A 12 -6.56 30.53 3.87
N GLY A 13 -7.11 29.71 2.97
CA GLY A 13 -8.54 29.45 2.89
C GLY A 13 -9.06 28.48 3.95
N ASN A 14 -10.19 27.85 3.66
CA ASN A 14 -10.84 26.91 4.57
C ASN A 14 -10.22 25.51 4.47
N LYS A 15 -9.43 25.09 5.47
CA LYS A 15 -8.88 23.73 5.58
C LYS A 15 -9.93 22.63 5.71
N GLY A 16 -11.13 22.97 6.08
CA GLY A 16 -12.26 22.03 6.18
C GLY A 16 -12.91 21.71 4.84
N SER A 17 -12.53 22.40 3.75
CA SER A 17 -13.11 22.20 2.42
C SER A 17 -12.18 21.39 1.52
N VAL A 18 -12.74 20.47 0.74
CA VAL A 18 -12.04 19.72 -0.33
C VAL A 18 -13.02 19.43 -1.44
N SER A 19 -12.53 19.41 -2.69
CA SER A 19 -13.32 18.98 -3.84
C SER A 19 -12.68 17.77 -4.51
N SER A 20 -13.50 16.88 -5.05
CA SER A 20 -13.03 15.80 -5.92
C SER A 20 -12.56 16.38 -7.24
N GLN A 21 -11.34 16.08 -7.65
CA GLN A 21 -10.69 16.60 -8.85
C GLN A 21 -9.95 15.49 -9.58
N PRO A 22 -9.76 15.59 -10.90
CA PRO A 22 -8.80 14.75 -11.62
C PRO A 22 -7.39 14.94 -11.07
N LEU A 23 -6.57 13.89 -11.04
CA LEU A 23 -5.18 13.96 -10.57
C LEU A 23 -4.34 15.00 -11.33
N SER A 24 -4.70 15.34 -12.56
CA SER A 24 -4.04 16.40 -13.33
C SER A 24 -4.03 17.78 -12.64
N VAL A 25 -4.91 18.01 -11.66
CA VAL A 25 -4.84 19.24 -10.84
C VAL A 25 -3.60 19.26 -9.96
N TYR A 26 -3.19 18.10 -9.46
CA TYR A 26 -1.93 17.97 -8.72
C TYR A 26 -0.73 18.31 -9.62
N ASP A 27 -0.70 17.75 -10.85
CA ASP A 27 0.40 18.01 -11.81
C ASP A 27 0.54 19.49 -12.13
N LYS A 28 -0.57 20.18 -12.36
CA LYS A 28 -0.59 21.62 -12.56
C LYS A 28 -0.09 22.37 -11.33
N THR A 29 -0.50 21.93 -10.13
CA THR A 29 -0.16 22.59 -8.87
C THR A 29 1.34 22.53 -8.59
N ILE A 30 1.95 21.35 -8.70
CA ILE A 30 3.40 21.18 -8.43
C ILE A 30 4.28 21.87 -9.46
N ALA A 31 3.76 22.14 -10.65
CA ALA A 31 4.47 22.80 -11.75
C ALA A 31 4.45 24.34 -11.67
N TYR A 32 3.65 24.94 -10.78
CA TYR A 32 3.64 26.39 -10.62
C TYR A 32 4.97 26.92 -10.06
N PRO A 33 5.60 27.95 -10.70
CA PRO A 33 6.86 28.51 -10.19
C PRO A 33 6.80 28.95 -8.73
N TRP A 34 5.69 29.56 -8.30
CA TRP A 34 5.52 30.01 -6.93
C TRP A 34 5.52 28.86 -5.89
N MET A 35 5.25 27.63 -6.29
CA MET A 35 5.34 26.45 -5.41
C MET A 35 6.79 26.19 -5.00
N ALA A 36 7.72 26.24 -5.94
CA ALA A 36 9.15 26.07 -5.65
C ALA A 36 9.67 27.16 -4.69
N ASP A 37 9.29 28.43 -4.94
CA ASP A 37 9.66 29.57 -4.08
C ASP A 37 9.09 29.41 -2.67
N LEU A 38 7.81 28.99 -2.57
CA LEU A 38 7.13 28.79 -1.30
C LEU A 38 7.77 27.64 -0.50
N VAL A 39 8.04 26.50 -1.14
CA VAL A 39 8.71 25.34 -0.51
C VAL A 39 10.13 25.71 -0.09
N ALA A 40 10.87 26.42 -0.92
CA ALA A 40 12.22 26.89 -0.58
C ALA A 40 12.21 27.81 0.65
N ALA A 41 11.26 28.77 0.73
CA ALA A 41 11.13 29.67 1.87
C ALA A 41 10.76 28.88 3.17
N ILE A 42 9.88 27.90 3.09
CA ILE A 42 9.55 27.02 4.24
C ILE A 42 10.78 26.26 4.70
N ARG A 43 11.54 25.68 3.78
CA ARG A 43 12.79 24.96 4.07
C ARG A 43 13.90 25.88 4.60
N GLY A 44 13.83 27.16 4.25
CA GLY A 44 14.69 28.22 4.79
C GLY A 44 14.31 28.69 6.19
N GLY A 45 13.25 28.12 6.80
CA GLY A 45 12.85 28.37 8.18
C GLY A 45 11.57 29.20 8.36
N ASN A 46 10.89 29.62 7.28
CA ASN A 46 9.61 30.35 7.37
C ASN A 46 8.43 29.38 7.43
N ASP A 47 8.25 28.71 8.56
CA ASP A 47 7.20 27.71 8.78
C ASP A 47 5.76 28.24 8.63
N GLU A 48 5.52 29.51 8.86
CA GLU A 48 4.19 30.14 8.74
C GLU A 48 3.64 30.04 7.29
N LEU A 49 4.53 30.03 6.32
CA LEU A 49 4.17 29.89 4.91
C LEU A 49 3.57 28.52 4.57
N LYS A 50 3.80 27.49 5.39
CA LYS A 50 3.16 26.18 5.23
C LYS A 50 1.62 26.28 5.17
N LYS A 51 1.05 27.30 5.81
CA LYS A 51 -0.40 27.59 5.77
C LYS A 51 -0.91 28.07 4.41
N GLN A 52 -0.03 28.33 3.45
CA GLN A 52 -0.41 28.75 2.10
C GLN A 52 -0.38 27.58 1.11
N LEU A 53 0.24 26.47 1.48
CA LEU A 53 0.33 25.31 0.61
C LEU A 53 -1.06 24.70 0.31
N PRO A 54 -1.32 24.32 -0.94
CA PRO A 54 -2.43 23.45 -1.26
C PRO A 54 -2.26 22.09 -0.59
N PHE A 55 -3.35 21.34 -0.46
CA PHE A 55 -3.28 20.01 0.11
C PHE A 55 -4.16 19.00 -0.60
N ARG A 56 -3.86 17.72 -0.38
CA ARG A 56 -4.60 16.55 -0.80
C ARG A 56 -5.02 15.70 0.39
N CYS A 57 -6.08 14.90 0.25
CA CYS A 57 -6.38 13.85 1.21
C CYS A 57 -5.76 12.52 0.75
N ALA A 58 -5.25 11.74 1.72
CA ALA A 58 -4.53 10.51 1.43
C ALA A 58 -5.43 9.37 0.97
N HIS A 59 -6.61 9.20 1.60
CA HIS A 59 -7.37 7.95 1.58
C HIS A 59 -8.62 7.97 0.70
N TYR A 60 -9.27 9.14 0.57
CA TYR A 60 -10.55 9.30 -0.12
C TYR A 60 -10.46 10.41 -1.16
N TYR A 61 -11.11 10.23 -2.30
CA TYR A 61 -11.21 11.29 -3.29
C TYR A 61 -12.49 12.14 -3.16
N GLN A 62 -13.46 11.76 -2.30
CA GLN A 62 -14.71 12.49 -2.14
C GLN A 62 -15.16 12.57 -0.68
N PHE A 63 -15.70 13.75 -0.34
CA PHE A 63 -16.32 14.05 0.95
C PHE A 63 -17.68 14.70 0.72
N ARG A 64 -18.69 14.34 1.53
CA ARG A 64 -20.05 14.93 1.45
C ARG A 64 -19.96 16.43 1.70
N ASP A 65 -20.73 17.20 0.94
CA ASP A 65 -20.80 18.66 1.00
C ASP A 65 -19.43 19.34 0.85
N ASN A 66 -18.47 18.67 0.21
CA ASN A 66 -17.07 19.10 0.12
C ASN A 66 -16.45 19.46 1.50
N ARG A 67 -16.95 18.86 2.58
CA ARG A 67 -16.44 19.05 3.94
C ARG A 67 -15.50 17.93 4.34
N ARG A 68 -14.23 18.26 4.51
CA ARG A 68 -13.18 17.34 4.97
C ARG A 68 -13.36 17.03 6.46
N SER A 69 -14.01 15.93 6.76
CA SER A 69 -14.13 15.39 8.11
C SER A 69 -14.37 13.88 8.05
N GLN A 70 -14.05 13.18 9.13
CA GLN A 70 -14.21 11.72 9.23
C GLN A 70 -15.63 11.26 8.86
N LYS A 71 -16.66 11.93 9.38
CA LYS A 71 -18.07 11.59 9.13
C LYS A 71 -18.54 11.85 7.70
N ASN A 72 -17.85 12.75 6.99
CA ASN A 72 -18.21 13.15 5.62
C ASN A 72 -17.43 12.37 4.55
N ALA A 73 -16.43 11.57 4.92
CA ALA A 73 -15.75 10.69 3.98
C ALA A 73 -16.76 9.73 3.34
N VAL A 74 -16.82 9.71 2.02
CA VAL A 74 -17.73 8.85 1.23
C VAL A 74 -17.11 7.46 1.10
N PRO A 75 -17.68 6.39 1.71
CA PRO A 75 -17.06 5.07 1.74
C PRO A 75 -16.74 4.51 0.36
N GLU A 76 -17.58 4.80 -0.63
CA GLU A 76 -17.42 4.36 -2.03
C GLU A 76 -16.21 4.98 -2.70
N SER A 77 -15.75 6.15 -2.22
CA SER A 77 -14.58 6.89 -2.73
C SER A 77 -13.26 6.50 -2.08
N PHE A 78 -13.24 5.47 -1.26
CA PHE A 78 -12.03 4.95 -0.63
C PHE A 78 -11.10 4.34 -1.67
N LEU A 79 -9.84 4.81 -1.70
CA LEU A 79 -8.86 4.50 -2.75
C LEU A 79 -8.03 3.24 -2.46
N PHE A 80 -8.20 2.61 -1.28
CA PHE A 80 -7.37 1.49 -0.83
C PHE A 80 -5.86 1.78 -0.93
N GLN A 81 -5.51 3.03 -0.64
CA GLN A 81 -4.14 3.50 -0.47
C GLN A 81 -4.01 4.25 0.86
N THR A 82 -2.80 4.34 1.38
CA THR A 82 -2.51 5.10 2.60
C THR A 82 -1.14 5.76 2.49
N THR A 83 -0.89 6.74 3.37
CA THR A 83 0.38 7.46 3.42
C THR A 83 1.09 7.19 4.74
N ILE A 84 2.36 6.86 4.65
CA ILE A 84 3.30 6.85 5.77
C ILE A 84 3.98 8.21 5.82
N ASP A 85 3.95 8.85 6.98
CA ASP A 85 4.64 10.11 7.26
C ASP A 85 5.92 9.80 8.06
N VAL A 86 7.09 9.95 7.45
CA VAL A 86 8.38 9.73 8.11
C VAL A 86 8.89 11.08 8.58
N ASP A 87 8.60 11.39 9.83
CA ASP A 87 8.83 12.70 10.43
C ASP A 87 10.25 12.93 10.94
N ASP A 88 11.01 11.86 11.15
CA ASP A 88 12.37 11.93 11.62
C ASP A 88 13.35 11.89 10.44
N LYS A 89 14.18 12.94 10.33
CA LYS A 89 15.11 13.12 9.20
C LYS A 89 16.16 12.02 9.10
N GLU A 90 16.53 11.39 10.20
CA GLU A 90 17.53 10.32 10.21
C GLU A 90 17.07 9.06 9.48
N TYR A 91 15.74 8.85 9.38
CA TYR A 91 15.17 7.70 8.68
C TYR A 91 14.88 7.94 7.19
N VAL A 92 14.90 9.18 6.71
CA VAL A 92 14.40 9.53 5.36
C VAL A 92 15.10 8.75 4.27
N ASP A 93 16.43 8.81 4.20
CA ASP A 93 17.20 8.16 3.12
C ASP A 93 17.03 6.63 3.18
N LYS A 94 17.15 6.05 4.37
CA LYS A 94 16.92 4.63 4.61
C LYS A 94 15.50 4.19 4.21
N ALA A 95 14.49 5.01 4.52
CA ALA A 95 13.09 4.71 4.18
C ALA A 95 12.87 4.73 2.67
N ILE A 96 13.51 5.64 1.92
CA ILE A 96 13.44 5.68 0.46
C ILE A 96 14.02 4.41 -0.16
N GLU A 97 15.21 4.00 0.27
CA GLU A 97 15.86 2.77 -0.21
C GLU A 97 15.01 1.54 0.11
N LYS A 98 14.57 1.43 1.36
CA LYS A 98 13.78 0.29 1.84
C LYS A 98 12.40 0.21 1.17
N ALA A 99 11.74 1.34 0.91
CA ALA A 99 10.47 1.36 0.19
C ALA A 99 10.61 0.82 -1.24
N ARG A 100 11.72 1.15 -1.93
CA ARG A 100 12.03 0.61 -3.27
C ARG A 100 12.34 -0.87 -3.22
N GLU A 101 13.10 -1.33 -2.22
CA GLU A 101 13.39 -2.76 -2.00
C GLU A 101 12.10 -3.56 -1.78
N LEU A 102 11.24 -3.09 -0.86
CA LEU A 102 9.96 -3.73 -0.55
C LEU A 102 9.04 -3.81 -1.78
N ASN A 103 9.07 -2.78 -2.63
CA ASN A 103 8.27 -2.75 -3.86
C ASN A 103 8.67 -3.81 -4.90
N CYS A 104 9.90 -4.33 -4.81
CA CYS A 104 10.43 -5.38 -5.69
C CYS A 104 10.63 -6.73 -4.96
N SER A 105 10.12 -6.86 -3.72
CA SER A 105 10.32 -8.04 -2.88
C SER A 105 9.23 -9.10 -3.08
N ASP A 106 9.49 -10.35 -2.66
CA ASP A 106 8.49 -11.43 -2.61
C ASP A 106 7.56 -11.35 -1.38
N THR A 107 7.27 -10.13 -0.91
CA THR A 107 6.41 -9.89 0.24
C THR A 107 5.05 -9.35 -0.21
N ILE A 108 4.15 -9.13 0.77
CA ILE A 108 2.85 -8.47 0.52
C ILE A 108 3.00 -7.02 0.01
N TRP A 109 4.21 -6.45 0.04
CA TRP A 109 4.54 -5.09 -0.39
C TRP A 109 5.01 -5.02 -1.85
N ASN A 110 5.09 -6.13 -2.55
CA ASN A 110 5.45 -6.15 -3.97
C ASN A 110 4.45 -5.31 -4.80
N GLY A 111 4.97 -4.34 -5.54
CA GLY A 111 4.15 -3.42 -6.35
C GLY A 111 3.27 -2.46 -5.52
N ALA A 112 3.47 -2.38 -4.20
CA ALA A 112 2.64 -1.55 -3.34
C ALA A 112 3.00 -0.06 -3.38
N LEU A 113 4.23 0.31 -3.71
CA LEU A 113 4.70 1.68 -3.71
C LEU A 113 3.98 2.50 -4.80
N LEU A 114 3.28 3.56 -4.38
CA LEU A 114 2.54 4.44 -5.27
C LEU A 114 3.22 5.78 -5.48
N HIS A 115 3.77 6.38 -4.41
CA HIS A 115 4.39 7.70 -4.50
C HIS A 115 5.40 7.91 -3.39
N LEU A 116 6.47 8.63 -3.70
CA LEU A 116 7.46 9.14 -2.76
C LEU A 116 7.67 10.62 -3.00
N GLU A 117 7.54 11.43 -1.96
CA GLU A 117 7.83 12.87 -2.03
C GLU A 117 8.47 13.40 -0.75
N TYR A 118 9.36 14.37 -0.89
CA TYR A 118 9.78 15.16 0.26
C TYR A 118 8.65 16.09 0.69
N SER A 119 8.33 16.09 1.98
CA SER A 119 7.39 17.04 2.56
C SER A 119 7.95 18.48 2.51
N ALA A 120 7.11 19.46 2.83
CA ALA A 120 7.50 20.87 2.88
C ALA A 120 8.70 21.14 3.81
N ARG A 121 8.90 20.33 4.85
CA ARG A 121 10.03 20.41 5.78
C ARG A 121 11.17 19.43 5.46
N LYS A 122 11.20 18.89 4.25
CA LYS A 122 12.17 17.90 3.79
C LYS A 122 12.17 16.61 4.64
N LYS A 123 11.01 16.21 5.14
CA LYS A 123 10.69 14.90 5.66
C LYS A 123 10.11 14.06 4.52
N LEU A 124 9.58 12.86 4.75
CA LEU A 124 9.14 11.98 3.67
C LEU A 124 7.68 11.56 3.81
N HIS A 125 6.94 11.63 2.73
CA HIS A 125 5.65 10.97 2.56
C HIS A 125 5.82 9.76 1.61
N ILE A 126 5.28 8.61 2.01
CA ILE A 126 5.28 7.38 1.23
C ILE A 126 3.84 6.93 1.05
N ASP A 127 3.28 7.07 -0.15
CA ASP A 127 1.96 6.53 -0.46
C ASP A 127 2.10 5.08 -0.94
N ILE A 128 1.30 4.20 -0.37
CA ILE A 128 1.30 2.78 -0.72
C ILE A 128 -0.11 2.25 -0.98
N ARG A 129 -0.23 1.24 -1.83
CA ARG A 129 -1.43 0.43 -1.99
C ARG A 129 -1.60 -0.47 -0.76
N MET A 130 -2.76 -0.44 -0.15
CA MET A 130 -3.06 -1.28 1.01
C MET A 130 -3.21 -2.74 0.58
N PRO A 131 -2.67 -3.71 1.32
CA PRO A 131 -2.99 -5.12 1.13
C PRO A 131 -4.48 -5.40 1.32
N ILE A 132 -4.99 -6.44 0.64
CA ILE A 132 -6.42 -6.77 0.69
C ILE A 132 -6.81 -7.19 2.10
N GLY A 133 -7.84 -6.53 2.65
CA GLY A 133 -8.38 -6.81 3.96
C GLY A 133 -7.67 -6.12 5.12
N MET A 134 -6.52 -5.47 4.93
CA MET A 134 -5.88 -4.65 5.97
C MET A 134 -6.52 -3.27 6.06
N THR A 135 -6.77 -2.81 7.28
CA THR A 135 -7.21 -1.43 7.55
C THR A 135 -6.07 -0.42 7.33
N ILE A 136 -6.37 0.87 7.34
CA ILE A 136 -5.36 1.93 7.28
C ILE A 136 -4.31 1.74 8.38
N GLU A 137 -4.75 1.57 9.62
CA GLU A 137 -3.87 1.41 10.77
C GLU A 137 -3.00 0.14 10.66
N GLU A 138 -3.60 -1.01 10.37
CA GLU A 138 -2.85 -2.27 10.20
C GLU A 138 -1.80 -2.16 9.09
N THR A 139 -2.17 -1.51 7.98
CA THR A 139 -1.26 -1.31 6.85
C THR A 139 -0.08 -0.42 7.25
N GLN A 140 -0.35 0.72 7.88
CA GLN A 140 0.70 1.65 8.28
C GLN A 140 1.63 1.04 9.33
N ARG A 141 1.11 0.37 10.37
CA ARG A 141 1.94 -0.31 11.38
C ARG A 141 2.86 -1.35 10.73
N ALA A 142 2.29 -2.25 9.91
CA ALA A 142 3.06 -3.31 9.29
C ALA A 142 4.09 -2.79 8.27
N TYR A 143 3.76 -1.70 7.56
CA TYR A 143 4.71 -1.11 6.62
C TYR A 143 5.83 -0.33 7.32
N CYS A 144 5.53 0.43 8.39
CA CYS A 144 6.53 1.08 9.23
C CYS A 144 7.49 0.06 9.84
N GLU A 145 6.99 -1.08 10.33
CA GLU A 145 7.81 -2.18 10.82
C GLU A 145 8.73 -2.73 9.70
N ALA A 146 8.20 -2.95 8.51
CA ALA A 146 8.97 -3.42 7.35
C ALA A 146 10.03 -2.42 6.88
N LEU A 147 9.75 -1.10 6.99
CA LEU A 147 10.71 -0.03 6.72
C LEU A 147 11.75 0.13 7.82
N GLY A 148 11.46 -0.29 9.05
CA GLY A 148 12.26 -0.02 10.24
C GLY A 148 12.22 1.46 10.65
N VAL A 149 11.04 2.10 10.56
CA VAL A 149 10.78 3.49 10.97
C VAL A 149 9.71 3.54 12.06
N PRO A 150 9.70 4.57 12.91
CA PRO A 150 8.63 4.79 13.88
C PRO A 150 7.27 4.95 13.21
N TYR A 151 6.24 4.42 13.83
CA TYR A 151 4.85 4.57 13.39
C TYR A 151 4.22 5.84 13.97
N ASP A 152 3.59 6.66 13.11
CA ASP A 152 2.82 7.84 13.53
C ASP A 152 1.32 7.55 13.54
N GLU A 153 0.75 7.42 14.76
CA GLU A 153 -0.69 7.17 14.95
C GLU A 153 -1.60 8.30 14.46
N SER A 154 -1.08 9.52 14.25
CA SER A 154 -1.88 10.65 13.78
C SER A 154 -2.31 10.53 12.31
N CYS A 155 -1.70 9.61 11.54
CA CYS A 155 -1.89 9.51 10.10
C CYS A 155 -3.06 8.59 9.67
N ILE A 156 -3.73 7.89 10.61
CA ILE A 156 -4.77 6.89 10.32
C ILE A 156 -6.16 7.46 10.02
N THR A 157 -6.37 8.75 10.24
CA THR A 157 -7.72 9.32 10.09
C THR A 157 -8.17 9.39 8.63
N PRO A 158 -9.44 9.10 8.32
CA PRO A 158 -9.97 9.14 6.95
C PRO A 158 -9.70 10.45 6.22
N GLU A 159 -9.77 11.57 6.94
CA GLU A 159 -9.58 12.92 6.42
C GLU A 159 -8.13 13.41 6.46
N ARG A 160 -7.14 12.51 6.63
CA ARG A 160 -5.72 12.91 6.68
C ARG A 160 -5.37 13.84 5.52
N MET A 161 -4.86 15.01 5.88
CA MET A 161 -4.43 16.07 4.97
C MET A 161 -2.91 16.02 4.79
N LEU A 162 -2.47 16.08 3.54
CA LEU A 162 -1.07 16.15 3.15
C LEU A 162 -0.84 17.41 2.33
N PHE A 163 0.09 18.25 2.73
CA PHE A 163 0.46 19.43 1.95
C PHE A 163 1.18 19.01 0.67
N ILE A 164 0.75 19.60 -0.44
CA ILE A 164 1.38 19.42 -1.75
C ILE A 164 2.64 20.29 -1.79
N THR A 165 3.71 19.76 -2.34
CA THR A 165 5.00 20.45 -2.51
C THR A 165 5.28 20.74 -3.98
N ASP A 166 6.49 21.16 -4.30
CA ASP A 166 6.92 21.46 -5.66
C ASP A 166 7.37 20.21 -6.44
N LYS A 167 7.52 20.32 -7.75
CA LYS A 167 7.92 19.21 -8.63
C LYS A 167 9.29 18.61 -8.26
N ALA A 168 10.20 19.42 -7.74
CA ALA A 168 11.53 18.95 -7.33
C ALA A 168 11.50 18.08 -6.06
N SER A 169 10.40 18.12 -5.31
CA SER A 169 10.20 17.29 -4.13
C SER A 169 9.72 15.87 -4.46
N GLU A 170 9.19 15.64 -5.67
CA GLU A 170 8.73 14.32 -6.09
C GLU A 170 9.92 13.39 -6.41
N ILE A 171 9.98 12.23 -5.74
CA ILE A 171 11.07 11.24 -5.88
C ILE A 171 10.65 10.09 -6.79
N TYR A 172 9.38 9.66 -6.66
CA TYR A 172 8.82 8.54 -7.42
C TYR A 172 7.31 8.68 -7.54
N ARG A 173 6.76 8.26 -8.67
CA ARG A 173 5.32 8.14 -8.90
C ARG A 173 5.00 6.90 -9.74
N SER A 174 4.12 6.06 -9.20
CA SER A 174 3.53 4.95 -9.93
C SER A 174 2.39 5.44 -10.85
N PRO A 175 2.17 4.82 -12.03
CA PRO A 175 1.00 5.09 -12.85
C PRO A 175 -0.34 4.75 -12.15
N HIS A 176 -0.31 4.00 -11.05
CA HIS A 176 -1.48 3.60 -10.28
C HIS A 176 -1.79 4.50 -9.06
N TRP A 177 -1.05 5.60 -8.90
CA TRP A 177 -1.29 6.52 -7.81
C TRP A 177 -2.61 7.27 -7.99
N TYR A 178 -3.46 7.30 -6.96
CA TYR A 178 -4.83 7.84 -6.98
C TYR A 178 -5.76 7.17 -8.02
N GLU A 179 -5.42 5.98 -8.49
CA GLU A 179 -6.27 5.21 -9.40
C GLU A 179 -7.55 4.76 -8.70
N VAL A 180 -8.69 5.04 -9.33
CA VAL A 180 -9.97 4.41 -8.97
C VAL A 180 -9.94 2.98 -9.49
N LEU A 181 -9.90 2.02 -8.57
CA LEU A 181 -9.74 0.60 -8.92
C LEU A 181 -10.91 0.07 -9.77
N PRO A 182 -10.66 -0.91 -10.65
CA PRO A 182 -11.71 -1.60 -11.39
C PRO A 182 -12.77 -2.21 -10.46
N GLN A 183 -14.03 -2.30 -10.91
CA GLN A 183 -15.16 -2.74 -10.09
C GLN A 183 -14.96 -4.13 -9.46
N GLU A 184 -14.37 -5.08 -10.18
CA GLU A 184 -14.09 -6.42 -9.65
C GLU A 184 -13.07 -6.38 -8.49
N GLU A 185 -12.04 -5.55 -8.61
CA GLU A 185 -11.06 -5.37 -7.53
C GLU A 185 -11.67 -4.64 -6.33
N LEU A 186 -12.50 -3.61 -6.56
CA LEU A 186 -13.25 -2.93 -5.50
C LEU A 186 -14.15 -3.92 -4.75
N LYS A 187 -14.88 -4.75 -5.47
CA LYS A 187 -15.76 -5.79 -4.91
C LYS A 187 -14.97 -6.77 -4.04
N ARG A 188 -13.82 -7.26 -4.54
CA ARG A 188 -12.95 -8.19 -3.82
C ARG A 188 -12.42 -7.57 -2.51
N ARG A 189 -11.95 -6.32 -2.56
CA ARG A 189 -11.40 -5.60 -1.39
C ARG A 189 -12.48 -5.29 -0.34
N ARG A 190 -13.64 -4.81 -0.79
CA ARG A 190 -14.80 -4.53 0.08
C ARG A 190 -15.31 -5.80 0.75
N GLN A 191 -15.41 -6.90 0.01
CA GLN A 191 -15.81 -8.19 0.57
C GLN A 191 -14.84 -8.67 1.66
N ALA A 192 -13.55 -8.48 1.51
CA ALA A 192 -12.56 -8.83 2.53
C ALA A 192 -12.78 -8.06 3.84
N TYR A 193 -13.17 -6.78 3.77
CA TYR A 193 -13.55 -6.01 4.97
C TYR A 193 -14.86 -6.49 5.60
N LEU A 194 -15.89 -6.69 4.77
CA LEU A 194 -17.20 -7.18 5.25
C LEU A 194 -17.08 -8.54 5.97
N THR A 195 -16.23 -9.44 5.46
CA THR A 195 -15.96 -10.75 6.10
C THR A 195 -15.34 -10.59 7.51
N ARG A 196 -14.65 -9.47 7.76
CA ARG A 196 -14.08 -9.13 9.07
C ARG A 196 -15.03 -8.35 9.97
N GLY A 197 -16.27 -8.08 9.54
CA GLY A 197 -17.24 -7.27 10.27
C GLY A 197 -16.96 -5.76 10.21
N LEU A 198 -16.17 -5.33 9.20
CA LEU A 198 -15.87 -3.92 8.95
C LEU A 198 -16.83 -3.34 7.91
N THR A 199 -16.81 -2.01 7.76
CA THR A 199 -17.48 -1.30 6.65
C THR A 199 -16.73 -1.54 5.34
N ILE A 200 -17.31 -1.16 4.19
CA ILE A 200 -16.71 -1.33 2.86
C ILE A 200 -15.39 -0.56 2.66
N ASP A 201 -15.08 0.39 3.52
CA ASP A 201 -13.86 1.20 3.57
C ASP A 201 -12.96 0.85 4.78
N GLY A 202 -13.21 -0.28 5.42
CA GLY A 202 -12.36 -0.83 6.47
C GLY A 202 -12.50 -0.17 7.85
N ARG A 203 -13.50 0.69 8.06
CA ARG A 203 -13.79 1.29 9.37
C ARG A 203 -14.59 0.33 10.25
N GLN A 204 -14.51 0.51 11.56
CA GLN A 204 -15.30 -0.27 12.49
C GLN A 204 -16.80 0.02 12.34
N GLN A 205 -17.62 -1.01 12.37
CA GLN A 205 -19.07 -0.86 12.53
C GLN A 205 -19.39 -0.57 14.00
N GLN A 206 -20.33 0.33 14.26
CA GLN A 206 -20.75 0.62 15.61
C GLN A 206 -21.29 -0.66 16.29
N GLY A 207 -20.69 -1.02 17.43
CA GLY A 207 -21.11 -2.18 18.23
C GLY A 207 -20.53 -3.55 17.83
N THR A 208 -19.65 -3.61 16.84
CA THR A 208 -19.03 -4.88 16.42
C THR A 208 -17.52 -4.85 16.71
N GLN A 209 -16.99 -5.91 17.33
CA GLN A 209 -15.54 -6.10 17.41
C GLN A 209 -15.02 -6.67 16.08
N PRO A 210 -14.09 -6.02 15.41
CA PRO A 210 -13.52 -6.51 14.16
C PRO A 210 -12.71 -7.78 14.41
N GLN A 211 -12.80 -8.75 13.49
CA GLN A 211 -11.93 -9.90 13.48
C GLN A 211 -10.48 -9.45 13.16
N PRO A 212 -9.47 -9.94 13.89
CA PRO A 212 -8.08 -9.57 13.62
C PRO A 212 -7.67 -9.99 12.20
N PHE A 213 -6.80 -9.18 11.60
CA PHE A 213 -6.22 -9.51 10.30
C PHE A 213 -5.23 -10.68 10.46
N ASN A 214 -5.50 -11.79 9.78
CA ASN A 214 -4.62 -12.94 9.78
C ASN A 214 -3.85 -13.01 8.46
N ILE A 215 -2.56 -12.67 8.49
CA ILE A 215 -1.66 -12.71 7.33
C ILE A 215 -1.56 -14.13 6.75
N GLN A 216 -1.69 -15.17 7.57
CA GLN A 216 -1.60 -16.57 7.13
C GLN A 216 -2.82 -17.01 6.28
N ASN A 217 -3.96 -16.32 6.38
CA ASN A 217 -5.15 -16.57 5.56
C ASN A 217 -5.21 -15.74 4.28
N SER A 218 -4.23 -14.87 4.04
CA SER A 218 -4.13 -14.12 2.80
C SER A 218 -3.74 -15.04 1.64
N THR A 219 -4.14 -14.68 0.46
CA THR A 219 -4.07 -15.26 -0.89
C THR A 219 -3.18 -16.52 -1.09
N LEU A 220 -2.03 -16.64 -0.41
CA LEU A 220 -1.14 -17.82 -0.51
C LEU A 220 -1.78 -19.11 0.02
N ASN A 221 -2.49 -19.07 1.17
CA ASN A 221 -3.17 -20.27 1.68
C ASN A 221 -4.41 -20.66 0.86
N LYS A 222 -5.07 -19.70 0.19
CA LYS A 222 -6.13 -20.03 -0.77
C LYS A 222 -5.58 -20.63 -2.06
N MET A 223 -4.42 -20.20 -2.55
CA MET A 223 -3.75 -20.83 -3.69
C MET A 223 -3.35 -22.29 -3.40
N PHE A 224 -2.83 -22.57 -2.20
CA PHE A 224 -2.51 -23.94 -1.81
C PHE A 224 -3.76 -24.82 -1.57
N LYS A 225 -4.90 -24.26 -1.16
CA LYS A 225 -6.17 -24.99 -1.02
C LYS A 225 -6.90 -25.25 -2.36
N THR A 226 -6.59 -24.48 -3.41
CA THR A 226 -7.17 -24.66 -4.75
C THR A 226 -6.29 -25.48 -5.69
N ILE A 227 -5.11 -25.91 -5.25
CA ILE A 227 -4.36 -26.93 -5.98
C ILE A 227 -5.13 -28.24 -5.80
N ASP A 228 -5.90 -28.59 -6.81
CA ASP A 228 -6.56 -29.88 -6.87
C ASP A 228 -5.51 -30.97 -6.76
N PHE A 229 -5.50 -31.69 -5.64
CA PHE A 229 -4.54 -32.77 -5.36
C PHE A 229 -4.54 -33.80 -6.49
N ARG A 230 -5.66 -33.94 -7.21
CA ARG A 230 -5.80 -34.80 -8.39
C ARG A 230 -4.98 -34.28 -9.59
N ALA A 231 -4.98 -32.94 -9.80
CA ALA A 231 -4.18 -32.34 -10.86
C ALA A 231 -2.69 -32.43 -10.56
N LEU A 232 -2.27 -32.24 -9.30
CA LEU A 232 -0.88 -32.43 -8.89
C LEU A 232 -0.43 -33.88 -9.04
N THR A 233 -1.29 -34.85 -8.68
CA THR A 233 -1.02 -36.26 -8.84
C THR A 233 -0.92 -36.66 -10.33
N ALA A 234 -1.81 -36.10 -11.19
CA ALA A 234 -1.77 -36.37 -12.62
C ALA A 234 -0.49 -35.79 -13.28
N ILE A 235 -0.07 -34.59 -12.89
CA ILE A 235 1.18 -33.97 -13.36
C ILE A 235 2.39 -34.79 -12.89
N THR A 236 2.38 -35.27 -11.65
CA THR A 236 3.46 -36.08 -11.10
C THR A 236 3.55 -37.43 -11.84
N LEU A 237 2.41 -38.09 -12.12
CA LEU A 237 2.36 -39.33 -12.89
C LEU A 237 2.80 -39.12 -14.34
N PHE A 238 2.43 -38.00 -14.96
CA PHE A 238 2.87 -37.65 -16.32
C PHE A 238 4.39 -37.43 -16.40
N LEU A 239 4.96 -36.72 -15.42
CA LEU A 239 6.41 -36.49 -15.30
C LEU A 239 7.15 -37.79 -15.04
N LEU A 240 6.62 -38.71 -14.22
CA LEU A 240 7.17 -40.05 -14.01
C LEU A 240 7.15 -40.86 -15.30
N ALA A 241 6.04 -40.85 -16.06
CA ALA A 241 5.95 -41.55 -17.34
C ALA A 241 6.97 -41.03 -18.37
N LEU A 242 7.19 -39.71 -18.41
CA LEU A 242 8.24 -39.08 -19.22
C LEU A 242 9.66 -39.54 -18.80
N LEU A 243 9.91 -39.63 -17.48
CA LEU A 243 11.18 -40.10 -16.94
C LEU A 243 11.49 -41.56 -17.33
N PHE A 244 10.49 -42.44 -17.37
CA PHE A 244 10.65 -43.83 -17.78
C PHE A 244 11.00 -44.02 -19.26
N SER A 245 10.85 -42.97 -20.09
CA SER A 245 11.25 -42.99 -21.50
C SER A 245 12.70 -42.54 -21.75
N LEU A 246 13.43 -42.11 -20.71
CA LEU A 246 14.79 -41.58 -20.79
C LEU A 246 15.85 -42.66 -20.42
N PRO A 247 17.12 -42.55 -20.91
CA PRO A 247 18.21 -43.45 -20.50
C PRO A 247 18.47 -43.39 -18.99
N ASN A 248 18.74 -44.54 -18.38
CA ASN A 248 18.84 -44.75 -16.93
C ASN A 248 19.71 -43.70 -16.18
N LEU A 249 20.79 -43.23 -16.79
CA LEU A 249 21.68 -42.24 -16.17
C LEU A 249 21.01 -40.85 -16.02
N VAL A 250 20.24 -40.44 -17.03
CA VAL A 250 19.51 -39.15 -17.04
C VAL A 250 18.36 -39.20 -16.02
N ILE A 251 17.70 -40.36 -15.89
CA ILE A 251 16.65 -40.58 -14.88
C ILE A 251 17.24 -40.45 -13.48
N ALA A 252 18.38 -41.05 -13.20
CA ALA A 252 19.04 -40.98 -11.89
C ALA A 252 19.42 -39.54 -11.53
N MET A 253 19.97 -38.76 -12.45
CA MET A 253 20.31 -37.32 -12.22
C MET A 253 19.07 -36.48 -11.96
N LEU A 254 17.98 -36.67 -12.72
CA LEU A 254 16.74 -35.91 -12.53
C LEU A 254 16.04 -36.26 -11.21
N LEU A 255 16.05 -37.53 -10.79
CA LEU A 255 15.55 -37.97 -9.49
C LEU A 255 16.34 -37.37 -8.33
N MET A 256 17.67 -37.30 -8.42
CA MET A 256 18.51 -36.66 -7.40
C MET A 256 18.23 -35.17 -7.27
N LEU A 257 18.04 -34.45 -8.39
CA LEU A 257 17.66 -33.02 -8.39
C LEU A 257 16.25 -32.80 -7.78
N LEU A 258 15.31 -33.67 -8.12
CA LEU A 258 13.95 -33.58 -7.58
C LEU A 258 13.91 -33.85 -6.07
N ILE A 259 14.64 -34.85 -5.59
CA ILE A 259 14.76 -35.16 -4.16
C ILE A 259 15.42 -33.96 -3.41
N SER A 260 16.49 -33.41 -3.99
CA SER A 260 17.18 -32.25 -3.43
C SER A 260 16.25 -31.03 -3.30
N ALA A 261 15.48 -30.72 -4.35
CA ALA A 261 14.51 -29.61 -4.34
C ALA A 261 13.36 -29.86 -3.33
N LEU A 262 12.90 -31.11 -3.20
CA LEU A 262 11.85 -31.48 -2.23
C LEU A 262 12.34 -31.36 -0.79
N LEU A 263 13.57 -31.77 -0.50
CA LEU A 263 14.19 -31.63 0.82
C LEU A 263 14.37 -30.16 1.20
N GLU A 264 14.77 -29.31 0.24
CA GLU A 264 14.90 -27.87 0.46
C GLU A 264 13.53 -27.21 0.74
N LEU A 265 12.50 -27.63 0.00
CA LEU A 265 11.12 -27.17 0.23
C LEU A 265 10.60 -27.59 1.61
N ILE A 266 10.84 -28.84 2.02
CA ILE A 266 10.48 -29.34 3.37
C ILE A 266 11.22 -28.57 4.46
N ARG A 267 12.52 -28.28 4.24
CA ARG A 267 13.34 -27.48 5.16
C ARG A 267 12.79 -26.06 5.32
N MET A 268 12.44 -25.40 4.23
CA MET A 268 11.82 -24.05 4.26
C MET A 268 10.46 -24.05 4.95
N LEU A 269 9.64 -25.09 4.74
CA LEU A 269 8.34 -25.23 5.40
C LEU A 269 8.47 -25.58 6.88
N GLY A 270 9.47 -26.38 7.27
CA GLY A 270 9.76 -26.75 8.66
C GLY A 270 10.31 -25.59 9.51
N GLN A 271 11.06 -24.65 8.92
CA GLN A 271 11.57 -23.47 9.61
C GLN A 271 10.50 -22.41 9.94
N ARG A 272 9.28 -22.54 9.39
CA ARG A 272 8.16 -21.62 9.59
C ARG A 272 7.21 -22.01 10.74
N GLN A 273 7.55 -22.98 11.58
CA GLN A 273 6.79 -23.25 12.80
C GLN A 273 7.37 -22.41 13.95
N PRO A 274 6.63 -21.41 14.51
CA PRO A 274 7.05 -20.77 15.74
C PRO A 274 7.00 -21.80 16.88
N ALA A 275 8.03 -21.80 17.70
CA ALA A 275 8.08 -22.58 18.94
C ALA A 275 6.83 -22.27 19.79
N ARG A 276 6.05 -23.29 20.12
CA ARG A 276 4.99 -23.22 21.13
C ARG A 276 5.68 -23.09 22.50
N THR A 277 5.56 -21.94 23.11
CA THR A 277 5.63 -21.75 24.56
C THR A 277 4.37 -21.05 25.00
#